data_26a7362267a98c3b9b69f493d745d27e
#
_entry.id   26a7362267a98c3b9b69f493d745d27e
#
_cell.length_a   1.000
_cell.length_b   1.000
_cell.length_c   1.000
_cell.angle_alpha   90.00
_cell.angle_beta   90.00
_cell.angle_gamma   90.00
#
_symmetry.space_group_name_H-M   'P 1'
#
loop_
_entity.id
_entity.type
_entity.pdbx_description
1 polymer ?
#
loop_
_entity_poly.entity_id
_entity_poly.type
_entity_poly.pdbx_seq_one_letter_code
_entity_poly.pdbx_strand_id
1 'polypeptide(L)'
;MRFQLTYAGIQVRDIERSLAFYRDILGMRVVRRARVPETKGEWAELRSPGSRLLLELNWYPEGSKFFAGPYRRGDALDHIAFHCEDVEVAYRELLAKGVRSAHPPFMEGGSLLAFVQDPDGIWIELTGPAASS
;
A
#
# COMPACT_ATOMS: atom_id res chain seq x y z
N MET A 1 18.13 -19.24 -18.07
CA MET A 1 17.37 -19.13 -16.81
C MET A 1 16.54 -17.87 -16.84
N ARG A 2 15.28 -17.95 -16.41
CA ARG A 2 14.37 -16.79 -16.37
C ARG A 2 14.00 -16.49 -14.94
N PHE A 3 13.91 -15.20 -14.62
CA PHE A 3 13.45 -14.74 -13.32
C PHE A 3 12.17 -13.92 -13.51
N GLN A 4 11.12 -14.27 -12.81
CA GLN A 4 9.84 -13.57 -12.89
C GLN A 4 9.50 -12.97 -11.53
N LEU A 5 9.24 -11.66 -11.51
CA LEU A 5 8.75 -11.01 -10.30
C LEU A 5 7.32 -11.48 -10.06
N THR A 6 7.05 -12.05 -8.90
CA THR A 6 5.72 -12.60 -8.59
C THR A 6 4.92 -11.70 -7.65
N TYR A 7 5.56 -11.05 -6.70
CA TYR A 7 4.89 -10.11 -5.80
C TYR A 7 5.92 -9.18 -5.16
N ALA A 8 5.44 -8.10 -4.56
CA ALA A 8 6.22 -7.24 -3.67
C ALA A 8 5.64 -7.35 -2.27
N GLY A 9 6.51 -7.48 -1.28
CA GLY A 9 6.11 -7.60 0.12
C GLY A 9 6.50 -6.39 0.93
N ILE A 10 5.62 -5.98 1.83
CA ILE A 10 5.89 -4.94 2.81
C ILE A 10 5.68 -5.50 4.22
N GLN A 11 6.41 -4.96 5.18
CA GLN A 11 6.22 -5.31 6.58
C GLN A 11 5.17 -4.38 7.18
N VAL A 12 4.23 -4.95 7.93
CA VAL A 12 3.18 -4.19 8.60
C VAL A 12 3.22 -4.45 10.11
N ARG A 13 2.75 -3.48 10.89
CA ARG A 13 2.77 -3.55 12.35
C ARG A 13 1.56 -4.23 12.93
N ASP A 14 0.42 -4.10 12.25
CA ASP A 14 -0.87 -4.64 12.66
C ASP A 14 -1.59 -5.05 11.38
N ILE A 15 -1.66 -6.35 11.12
CA ILE A 15 -2.19 -6.86 9.86
C ILE A 15 -3.68 -6.52 9.69
N GLU A 16 -4.46 -6.50 10.78
CA GLU A 16 -5.88 -6.14 10.69
C GLU A 16 -6.05 -4.66 10.32
N ARG A 17 -5.23 -3.78 10.89
CA ARG A 17 -5.24 -2.36 10.56
C ARG A 17 -4.82 -2.13 9.10
N SER A 18 -3.83 -2.86 8.63
CA SER A 18 -3.39 -2.77 7.23
C SER A 18 -4.44 -3.33 6.28
N LEU A 19 -5.12 -4.41 6.63
CA LEU A 19 -6.22 -4.93 5.82
C LEU A 19 -7.40 -3.96 5.78
N ALA A 20 -7.70 -3.28 6.88
CA ALA A 20 -8.72 -2.23 6.88
C ALA A 20 -8.38 -1.10 5.89
N PHE A 21 -7.10 -0.80 5.72
CA PHE A 21 -6.66 0.20 4.75
C PHE A 21 -6.68 -0.35 3.32
N TYR A 22 -5.91 -1.41 3.05
CA TYR A 22 -5.72 -1.89 1.67
C TYR A 22 -6.96 -2.56 1.10
N ARG A 23 -7.67 -3.34 1.91
CA ARG A 23 -8.89 -4.04 1.48
C ARG A 23 -10.12 -3.14 1.55
N ASP A 24 -10.38 -2.55 2.72
CA ASP A 24 -11.66 -1.88 2.97
C ASP A 24 -11.68 -0.45 2.41
N ILE A 25 -10.56 0.26 2.43
CA ILE A 25 -10.47 1.63 1.92
C ILE A 25 -10.02 1.65 0.45
N LEU A 26 -8.94 0.94 0.10
CA LEU A 26 -8.42 0.93 -1.28
C LEU A 26 -9.08 -0.12 -2.19
N GLY A 27 -9.91 -1.00 -1.64
CA GLY A 27 -10.68 -1.94 -2.45
C GLY A 27 -9.93 -3.14 -2.96
N MET A 28 -8.76 -3.46 -2.40
CA MET A 28 -8.04 -4.67 -2.77
C MET A 28 -8.74 -5.91 -2.23
N ARG A 29 -8.50 -7.05 -2.86
CA ARG A 29 -9.04 -8.35 -2.42
C ARG A 29 -7.94 -9.19 -1.82
N VAL A 30 -8.23 -9.86 -0.71
CA VAL A 30 -7.33 -10.85 -0.12
C VAL A 30 -7.40 -12.12 -0.97
N VAL A 31 -6.29 -12.46 -1.61
CA VAL A 31 -6.19 -13.66 -2.44
C VAL A 31 -5.85 -14.88 -1.59
N ARG A 32 -4.92 -14.71 -0.64
CA ARG A 32 -4.53 -15.74 0.31
C ARG A 32 -4.06 -15.11 1.60
N ARG A 33 -4.20 -15.85 2.69
CA ARG A 33 -3.72 -15.43 4.01
C ARG A 33 -3.31 -16.67 4.79
N ALA A 34 -2.18 -16.60 5.50
CA ALA A 34 -1.68 -17.73 6.28
C ALA A 34 -0.82 -17.30 7.45
N ARG A 35 -0.76 -18.14 8.47
CA ARG A 35 0.19 -18.03 9.55
C ARG A 35 1.40 -18.88 9.22
N VAL A 36 2.58 -18.43 9.67
CA VAL A 36 3.85 -19.12 9.43
C VAL A 36 4.39 -19.61 10.76
N PRO A 37 4.31 -20.92 11.06
CA PRO A 37 4.77 -21.45 12.35
C PRO A 37 6.22 -21.11 12.67
N GLU A 38 7.09 -21.14 11.65
CA GLU A 38 8.53 -20.93 11.80
C GLU A 38 8.87 -19.53 12.29
N THR A 39 8.12 -18.52 11.86
CA THR A 39 8.36 -17.11 12.23
C THR A 39 7.38 -16.63 13.30
N LYS A 40 6.32 -17.40 13.57
CA LYS A 40 5.15 -16.97 14.34
C LYS A 40 4.47 -15.74 13.77
N GLY A 41 4.77 -15.43 12.50
CA GLY A 41 4.20 -14.32 11.77
C GLY A 41 2.96 -14.71 10.99
N GLU A 42 2.47 -13.74 10.23
CA GLU A 42 1.31 -13.91 9.37
C GLU A 42 1.51 -13.09 8.10
N TRP A 43 1.01 -13.59 6.99
CA TRP A 43 1.02 -12.82 5.75
C TRP A 43 -0.35 -12.85 5.09
N ALA A 44 -0.62 -11.82 4.29
CA ALA A 44 -1.81 -11.70 3.47
C ALA A 44 -1.39 -11.20 2.09
N GLU A 45 -1.87 -11.84 1.06
CA GLU A 45 -1.59 -11.50 -0.34
C GLU A 45 -2.83 -10.85 -0.94
N LEU A 46 -2.68 -9.64 -1.49
CA LEU A 46 -3.79 -8.83 -1.99
C LEU A 46 -3.58 -8.45 -3.45
N ARG A 47 -4.69 -8.24 -4.13
CA ARG A 47 -4.72 -7.81 -5.54
C ARG A 47 -5.86 -6.83 -5.75
N SER A 48 -5.60 -5.77 -6.51
CA SER A 48 -6.68 -4.85 -6.93
C SER A 48 -7.50 -5.50 -8.04
N PRO A 49 -8.83 -5.25 -8.06
CA PRO A 49 -9.65 -5.71 -9.19
C PRO A 49 -9.09 -5.17 -10.51
N GLY A 50 -8.96 -6.06 -11.50
CA GLY A 50 -8.42 -5.69 -12.81
C GLY A 50 -6.89 -5.65 -12.90
N SER A 51 -6.17 -5.84 -11.80
CA SER A 51 -4.72 -5.87 -11.78
C SER A 51 -4.20 -7.31 -11.61
N ARG A 52 -3.01 -7.58 -12.16
CA ARG A 52 -2.30 -8.85 -11.95
C ARG A 52 -1.22 -8.74 -10.88
N LEU A 53 -0.95 -7.51 -10.41
CA LEU A 53 0.08 -7.29 -9.42
C LEU A 53 -0.39 -7.71 -8.04
N LEU A 54 0.52 -8.33 -7.29
CA LEU A 54 0.25 -8.79 -5.94
C LEU A 54 1.06 -7.99 -4.95
N LEU A 55 0.40 -7.58 -3.86
CA LEU A 55 1.04 -6.99 -2.70
C LEU A 55 0.91 -7.94 -1.54
N GLU A 56 2.02 -8.30 -0.90
CA GLU A 56 2.02 -9.15 0.29
C GLU A 56 2.26 -8.31 1.53
N LEU A 57 1.36 -8.42 2.50
CA LEU A 57 1.51 -7.83 3.82
C LEU A 57 2.13 -8.88 4.74
N ASN A 58 3.22 -8.53 5.42
CA ASN A 58 3.93 -9.44 6.32
C ASN A 58 3.97 -8.85 7.71
N TRP A 59 3.41 -9.59 8.66
CA TRP A 59 3.43 -9.23 10.07
C TRP A 59 4.28 -10.22 10.85
N TYR A 60 5.08 -9.70 11.78
CA TYR A 60 5.87 -10.51 12.70
C TYR A 60 5.66 -10.01 14.12
N PRO A 61 5.61 -10.93 15.12
CA PRO A 61 5.49 -10.50 16.51
C PRO A 61 6.74 -9.71 16.94
N GLU A 62 6.53 -8.78 17.87
CA GLU A 62 7.61 -8.03 18.47
C GLU A 62 8.64 -9.00 19.09
N GLY A 63 9.93 -8.69 18.91
CA GLY A 63 11.01 -9.57 19.36
C GLY A 63 11.43 -10.61 18.32
N SER A 64 10.70 -10.77 17.23
CA SER A 64 11.10 -11.62 16.12
C SER A 64 12.34 -11.03 15.42
N LYS A 65 13.23 -11.90 14.95
CA LYS A 65 14.37 -11.46 14.13
C LYS A 65 13.94 -10.81 12.81
N PHE A 66 12.69 -11.00 12.41
CA PHE A 66 12.11 -10.40 11.21
C PHE A 66 11.41 -9.09 11.47
N PHE A 67 11.32 -8.64 12.73
CA PHE A 67 10.68 -7.40 13.10
C PHE A 67 11.65 -6.23 12.91
N ALA A 68 11.41 -5.41 11.90
CA ALA A 68 12.36 -4.37 11.46
C ALA A 68 12.12 -2.97 12.06
N GLY A 69 11.13 -2.81 12.93
CA GLY A 69 10.79 -1.48 13.47
C GLY A 69 9.81 -0.71 12.56
N PRO A 70 9.42 0.51 12.91
CA PRO A 70 8.50 1.30 12.09
C PRO A 70 9.14 1.70 10.77
N TYR A 71 8.30 1.80 9.72
CA TYR A 71 8.74 2.30 8.44
C TYR A 71 9.21 3.76 8.55
N ARG A 72 10.29 4.07 7.86
CA ARG A 72 10.80 5.43 7.73
C ARG A 72 10.99 5.72 6.24
N ARG A 73 10.44 6.84 5.78
CA ARG A 73 10.60 7.25 4.40
C ARG A 73 12.08 7.47 4.08
N GLY A 74 12.52 6.96 2.95
CA GLY A 74 13.94 6.98 2.58
C GLY A 74 14.66 5.67 2.86
N ASP A 75 14.05 4.74 3.60
CA ASP A 75 14.48 3.36 3.61
C ASP A 75 14.19 2.75 2.22
N ALA A 76 14.60 1.53 1.95
CA ALA A 76 14.60 0.97 0.59
C ALA A 76 13.29 1.08 -0.19
N LEU A 77 12.13 1.13 0.49
CA LEU A 77 10.83 1.31 -0.16
C LEU A 77 10.48 2.79 -0.23
N ASP A 78 10.39 3.35 -1.45
CA ASP A 78 10.03 4.75 -1.66
C ASP A 78 8.52 4.95 -1.53
N HIS A 79 7.74 4.27 -2.35
CA HIS A 79 6.28 4.36 -2.31
C HIS A 79 5.65 3.20 -3.11
N ILE A 80 4.33 3.08 -2.97
CA ILE A 80 3.50 2.17 -3.74
C ILE A 80 2.46 3.02 -4.48
N ALA A 81 2.23 2.75 -5.77
CA ALA A 81 1.33 3.55 -6.58
C ALA A 81 0.04 2.82 -6.93
N PHE A 82 -1.06 3.57 -6.90
CA PHE A 82 -2.38 3.13 -7.34
C PHE A 82 -2.89 4.09 -8.41
N HIS A 83 -3.39 3.52 -9.51
CA HIS A 83 -4.07 4.32 -10.52
C HIS A 83 -5.49 4.64 -10.07
N CYS A 84 -5.95 5.87 -10.31
CA CYS A 84 -7.35 6.26 -10.13
C CYS A 84 -7.77 7.24 -11.22
N GLU A 85 -9.06 7.22 -11.55
CA GLU A 85 -9.61 8.02 -12.64
C GLU A 85 -9.58 9.52 -12.33
N ASP A 86 -9.80 9.88 -11.05
CA ASP A 86 -9.83 11.27 -10.60
C ASP A 86 -9.06 11.39 -9.29
N VAL A 87 -7.82 11.86 -9.40
CA VAL A 87 -6.90 11.95 -8.25
C VAL A 87 -7.41 12.92 -7.20
N GLU A 88 -7.98 14.06 -7.60
CA GLU A 88 -8.47 15.03 -6.61
C GLU A 88 -9.65 14.49 -5.80
N VAL A 89 -10.59 13.84 -6.46
CA VAL A 89 -11.73 13.22 -5.79
C VAL A 89 -11.25 12.10 -4.87
N ALA A 90 -10.38 11.21 -5.37
CA ALA A 90 -9.82 10.12 -4.57
C ALA A 90 -9.08 10.64 -3.33
N TYR A 91 -8.24 11.65 -3.51
CA TYR A 91 -7.49 12.25 -2.41
C TYR A 91 -8.44 12.79 -1.32
N ARG A 92 -9.44 13.58 -1.72
CA ARG A 92 -10.41 14.13 -0.77
C ARG A 92 -11.22 13.04 -0.05
N GLU A 93 -11.64 12.02 -0.78
CA GLU A 93 -12.38 10.89 -0.18
C GLU A 93 -11.54 10.14 0.85
N LEU A 94 -10.26 9.91 0.56
CA LEU A 94 -9.37 9.25 1.50
C LEU A 94 -9.17 10.09 2.77
N LEU A 95 -8.97 11.39 2.62
CA LEU A 95 -8.84 12.28 3.78
C LEU A 95 -10.13 12.30 4.61
N ALA A 96 -11.29 12.27 3.96
CA ALA A 96 -12.58 12.20 4.66
C ALA A 96 -12.74 10.90 5.46
N LYS A 97 -12.07 9.84 5.06
CA LYS A 97 -12.03 8.55 5.79
C LYS A 97 -10.95 8.48 6.87
N GLY A 98 -10.26 9.58 7.12
CA GLY A 98 -9.22 9.65 8.14
C GLY A 98 -7.82 9.25 7.67
N VAL A 99 -7.62 9.03 6.38
CA VAL A 99 -6.29 8.75 5.83
C VAL A 99 -5.45 10.02 5.86
N ARG A 100 -4.18 9.92 6.28
CA ARG A 100 -3.30 11.07 6.37
C ARG A 100 -2.71 11.43 5.02
N SER A 101 -2.64 12.74 4.73
CA SER A 101 -1.97 13.25 3.54
C SER A 101 -0.45 13.18 3.71
N ALA A 102 0.25 12.82 2.64
CA ALA A 102 1.69 13.00 2.54
C ALA A 102 2.03 14.16 1.61
N HIS A 103 1.28 14.34 0.51
CA HIS A 103 1.42 15.47 -0.39
C HIS A 103 0.11 15.72 -1.13
N PRO A 104 -0.40 16.97 -1.16
CA PRO A 104 -1.62 17.28 -1.91
C PRO A 104 -1.43 17.12 -3.42
N PRO A 105 -2.52 17.10 -4.21
CA PRO A 105 -2.42 16.92 -5.65
C PRO A 105 -1.50 17.93 -6.35
N PHE A 106 -0.71 17.43 -7.29
CA PHE A 106 0.20 18.23 -8.11
C PHE A 106 0.42 17.55 -9.46
N MET A 107 0.88 18.32 -10.44
CA MET A 107 1.17 17.80 -11.78
C MET A 107 2.61 17.35 -11.90
N GLU A 108 2.83 16.19 -12.50
CA GLU A 108 4.15 15.67 -12.83
C GLU A 108 4.07 14.83 -14.10
N GLY A 109 4.90 15.15 -15.11
CA GLY A 109 4.98 14.37 -16.32
C GLY A 109 3.66 14.22 -17.07
N GLY A 110 2.77 15.20 -17.01
CA GLY A 110 1.46 15.14 -17.67
C GLY A 110 0.40 14.37 -16.91
N SER A 111 0.72 13.84 -15.76
CA SER A 111 -0.22 13.14 -14.87
C SER A 111 -0.47 13.96 -13.61
N LEU A 112 -1.64 13.77 -13.02
CA LEU A 112 -1.95 14.32 -11.71
C LEU A 112 -1.59 13.28 -10.65
N LEU A 113 -0.83 13.69 -9.64
CA LEU A 113 -0.37 12.84 -8.55
C LEU A 113 -0.80 13.42 -7.20
N ALA A 114 -0.97 12.55 -6.23
CA ALA A 114 -1.09 12.92 -4.83
C ALA A 114 -0.51 11.79 -3.99
N PHE A 115 -0.15 12.08 -2.75
CA PHE A 115 0.36 11.05 -1.84
C PHE A 115 -0.42 11.08 -0.54
N VAL A 116 -0.80 9.89 -0.09
CA VAL A 116 -1.36 9.64 1.24
C VAL A 116 -0.44 8.66 1.97
N GLN A 117 -0.72 8.39 3.24
CA GLN A 117 0.06 7.44 4.03
C GLN A 117 -0.80 6.26 4.44
N ASP A 118 -0.22 5.07 4.38
CA ASP A 118 -0.85 3.89 4.96
C ASP A 118 -0.74 3.94 6.50
N PRO A 119 -1.33 2.99 7.24
CA PRO A 119 -1.27 3.00 8.71
C PRO A 119 0.14 2.98 9.30
N ASP A 120 1.12 2.48 8.59
CA ASP A 120 2.52 2.42 9.04
C ASP A 120 3.37 3.60 8.56
N GLY A 121 2.77 4.52 7.79
CA GLY A 121 3.46 5.69 7.26
C GLY A 121 4.05 5.50 5.87
N ILE A 122 3.83 4.36 5.24
CA ILE A 122 4.28 4.12 3.86
C ILE A 122 3.56 5.09 2.93
N TRP A 123 4.29 5.74 2.04
CA TRP A 123 3.71 6.65 1.07
C TRP A 123 2.98 5.88 -0.02
N ILE A 124 1.75 6.27 -0.26
CA ILE A 124 0.88 5.71 -1.29
C ILE A 124 0.64 6.79 -2.33
N GLU A 125 1.13 6.56 -3.53
CA GLU A 125 0.90 7.47 -4.66
C GLU A 125 -0.47 7.20 -5.27
N LEU A 126 -1.23 8.26 -5.48
CA LEU A 126 -2.42 8.24 -6.33
C LEU A 126 -2.00 8.86 -7.66
N THR A 127 -2.20 8.18 -8.77
CA THR A 127 -1.81 8.69 -10.08
C THR A 127 -2.95 8.49 -11.08
N GLY A 128 -3.16 9.48 -11.93
CA GLY A 128 -4.22 9.44 -12.91
C GLY A 128 -4.07 10.55 -13.95
N PRO A 129 -5.04 10.67 -14.87
CA PRO A 129 -5.00 11.69 -15.89
C PRO A 129 -5.11 13.09 -15.27
N ALA A 130 -4.50 14.07 -15.94
CA ALA A 130 -4.70 15.46 -15.58
C ALA A 130 -6.20 15.79 -15.67
N ALA A 131 -6.67 16.65 -14.77
CA ALA A 131 -8.05 17.07 -14.81
C ALA A 131 -8.34 17.71 -16.18
N SER A 132 -9.42 17.28 -16.83
CA SER A 132 -9.87 17.90 -18.06
C SER A 132 -10.38 19.30 -17.71
N SER A 133 -9.82 20.30 -18.37
CA SER A 133 -10.25 21.69 -18.24
C SER A 133 -11.61 21.90 -18.92
#